data_c6f4b7aac8f9310519bdbc6db6a91e7a
#
_entry.id   c6f4b7aac8f9310519bdbc6db6a91e7a
#
_cell.length_a   1.000
_cell.length_b   1.000
_cell.length_c   1.000
_cell.angle_alpha   90.00
_cell.angle_beta   90.00
_cell.angle_gamma   90.00
#
_symmetry.space_group_name_H-M   'P 1'
#
loop_
_entity.id
_entity.type
_entity.pdbx_description
1 polymer ?
#
loop_
_entity_poly.entity_id
_entity_poly.type
_entity_poly.pdbx_seq_one_letter_code
_entity_poly.pdbx_strand_id
1 'polypeptide(L)'
;SGIRETVRAGREEMRNTLLSWLPEDLSGRQVLDAGCGTGVISIELAKRGAEVIAVDLSQSLIELANERYSTMDEYHRIQFIVGDMRQLEGERFDHVLAMDSIIHYVAQDGLRTLETLADSVDESMVFTFAPKTLPLAAMHAVGKFFPRSDRAPAIEPIAPAVLLRSLDQSSELTDWTVGREHRVSTGFYTSQAMELVREC
;
A
#
# COMPACT_ATOMS: atom_id res chain seq x y z
N SER A 1 -3.93 -19.39 17.03
CA SER A 1 -2.83 -18.50 17.38
C SER A 1 -1.75 -18.50 16.31
N GLY A 2 -1.22 -19.63 15.83
CA GLY A 2 -0.14 -19.65 14.83
C GLY A 2 -0.42 -18.90 13.52
N ILE A 3 -1.63 -18.97 12.98
CA ILE A 3 -2.01 -18.24 11.74
C ILE A 3 -1.89 -16.73 11.92
N ARG A 4 -2.44 -16.19 13.00
CA ARG A 4 -2.37 -14.74 13.27
C ARG A 4 -0.94 -14.25 13.47
N GLU A 5 -0.12 -15.08 14.07
CA GLU A 5 1.28 -14.79 14.33
C GLU A 5 2.11 -14.74 13.04
N THR A 6 1.93 -15.70 12.13
CA THR A 6 2.60 -15.72 10.83
C THR A 6 2.15 -14.56 9.94
N VAL A 7 0.86 -14.22 9.94
CA VAL A 7 0.34 -13.05 9.19
C VAL A 7 0.94 -11.75 9.74
N ARG A 8 1.02 -11.60 11.08
CA ARG A 8 1.62 -10.42 11.70
C ARG A 8 3.10 -10.29 11.35
N ALA A 9 3.86 -11.39 11.45
CA ALA A 9 5.28 -11.39 11.12
C ALA A 9 5.52 -11.07 9.63
N GLY A 10 4.74 -11.65 8.72
CA GLY A 10 4.85 -11.36 7.29
C GLY A 10 4.50 -9.89 6.95
N ARG A 11 3.48 -9.33 7.60
CA ARG A 11 3.15 -7.91 7.43
C ARG A 11 4.23 -6.98 7.99
N GLU A 12 4.86 -7.35 9.09
CA GLU A 12 5.96 -6.60 9.66
C GLU A 12 7.19 -6.62 8.75
N GLU A 13 7.55 -7.79 8.20
CA GLU A 13 8.61 -7.95 7.22
C GLU A 13 8.34 -7.10 5.96
N MET A 14 7.13 -7.16 5.42
CA MET A 14 6.73 -6.38 4.25
C MET A 14 6.80 -4.87 4.52
N ARG A 15 6.27 -4.42 5.66
CA ARG A 15 6.36 -3.01 6.05
C ARG A 15 7.80 -2.53 6.13
N ASN A 16 8.69 -3.30 6.76
CA ASN A 16 10.10 -2.96 6.86
C ASN A 16 10.77 -2.92 5.49
N THR A 17 10.39 -3.82 4.59
CA THR A 17 10.84 -3.82 3.19
C THR A 17 10.45 -2.52 2.48
N LEU A 18 9.17 -2.16 2.50
CA LEU A 18 8.69 -0.94 1.84
C LEU A 18 9.34 0.32 2.42
N LEU A 19 9.42 0.41 3.75
CA LEU A 19 10.08 1.54 4.42
C LEU A 19 11.59 1.62 4.10
N SER A 20 12.27 0.49 3.86
CA SER A 20 13.68 0.48 3.47
C SER A 20 13.92 0.99 2.05
N TRP A 21 12.88 1.07 1.24
CA TRP A 21 12.96 1.58 -0.13
C TRP A 21 12.80 3.09 -0.22
N LEU A 22 12.33 3.73 0.84
CA LEU A 22 12.25 5.17 0.96
C LEU A 22 13.50 5.74 1.66
N PRO A 23 13.85 7.02 1.43
CA PRO A 23 14.93 7.68 2.16
C PRO A 23 14.78 7.58 3.68
N GLU A 24 15.90 7.45 4.41
CA GLU A 24 15.89 7.49 5.87
C GLU A 24 15.52 8.88 6.41
N ASP A 25 15.96 9.93 5.73
CA ASP A 25 15.58 11.32 6.00
C ASP A 25 14.55 11.77 4.94
N LEU A 26 13.34 12.02 5.39
CA LEU A 26 12.22 12.53 4.60
C LEU A 26 11.85 13.97 4.98
N SER A 27 12.78 14.71 5.62
CA SER A 27 12.56 16.10 6.01
C SER A 27 12.23 16.97 4.80
N GLY A 28 11.11 17.68 4.87
CA GLY A 28 10.62 18.51 3.77
C GLY A 28 9.93 17.75 2.63
N ARG A 29 9.75 16.42 2.77
CA ARG A 29 9.06 15.59 1.79
C ARG A 29 7.59 15.41 2.17
N GLN A 30 6.73 15.41 1.16
CA GLN A 30 5.33 15.03 1.29
C GLN A 30 5.12 13.57 0.88
N VAL A 31 4.55 12.77 1.76
CA VAL A 31 4.34 11.34 1.52
C VAL A 31 2.87 10.98 1.71
N LEU A 32 2.32 10.25 0.75
CA LEU A 32 0.99 9.65 0.86
C LEU A 32 1.11 8.22 1.40
N ASP A 33 0.45 7.94 2.52
CA ASP A 33 0.17 6.59 3.01
C ASP A 33 -1.24 6.19 2.54
N ALA A 34 -1.30 5.47 1.42
CA ALA A 34 -2.52 5.14 0.70
C ALA A 34 -3.11 3.81 1.20
N GLY A 35 -4.21 3.89 1.95
CA GLY A 35 -4.76 2.76 2.70
C GLY A 35 -4.01 2.56 4.01
N CYS A 36 -3.88 3.63 4.79
CA CYS A 36 -3.02 3.70 5.98
C CYS A 36 -3.48 2.80 7.15
N GLY A 37 -4.72 2.31 7.10
CA GLY A 37 -5.27 1.49 8.17
C GLY A 37 -5.17 2.16 9.53
N THR A 38 -4.45 1.55 10.46
CA THR A 38 -4.24 2.08 11.82
C THR A 38 -3.03 2.99 11.95
N GLY A 39 -2.46 3.49 10.85
CA GLY A 39 -1.41 4.51 10.84
C GLY A 39 0.01 4.04 11.23
N VAL A 40 0.27 2.73 11.21
CA VAL A 40 1.60 2.20 11.62
C VAL A 40 2.71 2.66 10.69
N ILE A 41 2.44 2.76 9.38
CA ILE A 41 3.40 3.28 8.41
C ILE A 41 3.48 4.80 8.52
N SER A 42 2.34 5.47 8.64
CA SER A 42 2.26 6.93 8.74
C SER A 42 3.16 7.49 9.84
N ILE A 43 3.14 6.87 11.04
CA ILE A 43 3.98 7.32 12.15
C ILE A 43 5.48 7.08 11.89
N GLU A 44 5.85 5.99 11.22
CA GLU A 44 7.26 5.72 10.86
C GLU A 44 7.77 6.72 9.80
N LEU A 45 6.93 7.11 8.84
CA LEU A 45 7.24 8.16 7.86
C LEU A 45 7.41 9.53 8.55
N ALA A 46 6.52 9.87 9.48
CA ALA A 46 6.60 11.11 10.25
C ALA A 46 7.85 11.17 11.13
N LYS A 47 8.28 10.06 11.73
CA LYS A 47 9.55 9.96 12.48
C LYS A 47 10.78 10.23 11.60
N ARG A 48 10.69 9.95 10.29
CA ARG A 48 11.73 10.30 9.31
C ARG A 48 11.65 11.76 8.85
N GLY A 49 10.72 12.56 9.39
CA GLY A 49 10.55 13.98 9.08
C GLY A 49 9.57 14.29 7.96
N ALA A 50 8.89 13.29 7.39
CA ALA A 50 7.89 13.52 6.35
C ALA A 50 6.65 14.27 6.88
N GLU A 51 6.07 15.11 6.01
CA GLU A 51 4.68 15.54 6.12
C GLU A 51 3.80 14.48 5.45
N VAL A 52 2.91 13.85 6.21
CA VAL A 52 2.19 12.65 5.78
C VAL A 52 0.70 12.94 5.61
N ILE A 53 0.17 12.64 4.43
CA ILE A 53 -1.27 12.47 4.24
C ILE A 53 -1.55 10.96 4.31
N ALA A 54 -2.37 10.57 5.29
CA ALA A 54 -2.70 9.18 5.56
C ALA A 54 -4.19 8.96 5.31
N VAL A 55 -4.54 8.25 4.24
CA VAL A 55 -5.93 8.07 3.81
C VAL A 55 -6.36 6.62 3.93
N ASP A 56 -7.58 6.41 4.44
CA ASP A 56 -8.24 5.11 4.46
C ASP A 56 -9.76 5.27 4.30
N LEU A 57 -10.42 4.31 3.66
CA LEU A 57 -11.87 4.30 3.51
C LEU A 57 -12.60 4.03 4.83
N SER A 58 -11.93 3.41 5.79
CA SER A 58 -12.51 3.00 7.06
C SER A 58 -12.42 4.10 8.11
N GLN A 59 -13.54 4.72 8.41
CA GLN A 59 -13.63 5.71 9.49
C GLN A 59 -13.14 5.16 10.83
N SER A 60 -13.47 3.91 11.16
CA SER A 60 -13.07 3.29 12.43
C SER A 60 -11.55 3.06 12.54
N LEU A 61 -10.86 2.79 11.41
CA LEU A 61 -9.41 2.68 11.40
C LEU A 61 -8.74 4.05 11.56
N ILE A 62 -9.27 5.09 10.92
CA ILE A 62 -8.79 6.46 11.07
C ILE A 62 -9.00 6.97 12.51
N GLU A 63 -10.16 6.72 13.11
CA GLU A 63 -10.42 7.05 14.52
C GLU A 63 -9.42 6.36 15.45
N LEU A 64 -9.17 5.06 15.23
CA LEU A 64 -8.18 4.30 16.00
C LEU A 64 -6.75 4.83 15.80
N ALA A 65 -6.38 5.24 14.58
CA ALA A 65 -5.07 5.84 14.31
C ALA A 65 -4.91 7.17 15.07
N ASN A 66 -5.91 8.05 15.01
CA ASN A 66 -5.92 9.31 15.75
C ASN A 66 -5.80 9.07 17.26
N GLU A 67 -6.60 8.17 17.83
CA GLU A 67 -6.55 7.83 19.26
C GLU A 67 -5.17 7.32 19.66
N ARG A 68 -4.58 6.46 18.85
CA ARG A 68 -3.29 5.81 19.15
C ARG A 68 -2.11 6.77 19.14
N TYR A 69 -2.10 7.72 18.21
CA TYR A 69 -0.90 8.55 17.96
C TYR A 69 -1.04 10.00 18.42
N SER A 70 -2.23 10.47 18.81
CA SER A 70 -2.51 11.87 19.19
C SER A 70 -1.59 12.46 20.28
N THR A 71 -0.94 11.62 21.08
CA THR A 71 -0.02 12.06 22.13
C THR A 71 1.46 12.00 21.73
N MET A 72 1.76 11.56 20.52
CA MET A 72 3.14 11.49 20.01
C MET A 72 3.55 12.81 19.37
N ASP A 73 4.81 13.17 19.50
CA ASP A 73 5.34 14.44 18.98
C ASP A 73 5.21 14.51 17.43
N GLU A 74 5.37 13.39 16.75
CA GLU A 74 5.30 13.30 15.30
C GLU A 74 3.87 13.41 14.74
N TYR A 75 2.85 13.30 15.59
CA TYR A 75 1.45 13.33 15.15
C TYR A 75 1.10 14.62 14.40
N HIS A 76 1.69 15.76 14.74
CA HIS A 76 1.44 17.02 14.05
C HIS A 76 1.85 17.01 12.56
N ARG A 77 2.67 16.05 12.14
CA ARG A 77 3.09 15.85 10.76
C ARG A 77 2.15 14.95 9.96
N ILE A 78 1.12 14.40 10.60
CA ILE A 78 0.24 13.43 9.95
C ILE A 78 -1.16 13.98 9.87
N GLN A 79 -1.70 14.03 8.66
CA GLN A 79 -3.12 14.31 8.42
C GLN A 79 -3.84 13.00 8.11
N PHE A 80 -4.61 12.49 9.06
CA PHE A 80 -5.46 11.32 8.86
C PHE A 80 -6.79 11.70 8.22
N ILE A 81 -7.12 11.08 7.08
CA ILE A 81 -8.30 11.41 6.26
C ILE A 81 -9.12 10.15 6.00
N VAL A 82 -10.43 10.22 6.24
CA VAL A 82 -11.38 9.21 5.76
C VAL A 82 -11.73 9.53 4.32
N GLY A 83 -11.33 8.67 3.37
CA GLY A 83 -11.59 8.94 1.96
C GLY A 83 -10.94 7.94 1.00
N ASP A 84 -11.16 8.18 -0.28
CA ASP A 84 -10.54 7.41 -1.37
C ASP A 84 -9.19 8.04 -1.76
N MET A 85 -8.13 7.23 -1.78
CA MET A 85 -6.79 7.66 -2.19
C MET A 85 -6.71 8.26 -3.60
N ARG A 86 -7.71 7.99 -4.44
CA ARG A 86 -7.81 8.51 -5.82
C ARG A 86 -8.46 9.90 -5.91
N GLN A 87 -8.94 10.44 -4.79
CA GLN A 87 -9.71 11.69 -4.72
C GLN A 87 -8.99 12.76 -3.88
N LEU A 88 -7.67 12.82 -3.95
CA LEU A 88 -6.82 13.81 -3.28
C LEU A 88 -6.48 14.94 -4.25
N GLU A 89 -7.51 15.69 -4.68
CA GLU A 89 -7.36 16.75 -5.66
C GLU A 89 -6.46 17.90 -5.15
N GLY A 90 -5.52 18.33 -5.99
CA GLY A 90 -4.63 19.45 -5.70
C GLY A 90 -3.43 19.14 -4.81
N GLU A 91 -3.36 17.92 -4.25
CA GLU A 91 -2.21 17.47 -3.48
C GLU A 91 -1.11 16.95 -4.40
N ARG A 92 0.14 17.14 -3.97
CA ARG A 92 1.32 16.56 -4.62
C ARG A 92 2.19 15.88 -3.58
N PHE A 93 2.84 14.79 -4.00
CA PHE A 93 3.64 13.95 -3.13
C PHE A 93 5.00 13.68 -3.76
N ASP A 94 6.04 13.64 -2.95
CA ASP A 94 7.33 13.10 -3.37
C ASP A 94 7.25 11.58 -3.52
N HIS A 95 6.60 10.93 -2.55
CA HIS A 95 6.45 9.48 -2.52
C HIS A 95 5.04 9.04 -2.16
N VAL A 96 4.65 7.87 -2.67
CA VAL A 96 3.45 7.15 -2.24
C VAL A 96 3.82 5.78 -1.71
N LEU A 97 3.22 5.39 -0.59
CA LEU A 97 3.30 4.05 -0.06
C LEU A 97 1.90 3.46 0.06
N ALA A 98 1.67 2.27 -0.53
CA ALA A 98 0.37 1.60 -0.55
C ALA A 98 0.52 0.12 -0.16
N MET A 99 0.53 -0.14 1.15
CA MET A 99 0.69 -1.49 1.68
C MET A 99 -0.66 -2.15 1.93
N ASP A 100 -0.86 -3.35 1.37
CA ASP A 100 -2.07 -4.18 1.53
C ASP A 100 -3.40 -3.45 1.21
N SER A 101 -3.34 -2.40 0.37
CA SER A 101 -4.50 -1.63 -0.07
C SER A 101 -4.91 -1.97 -1.51
N ILE A 102 -3.95 -2.04 -2.44
CA ILE A 102 -4.21 -2.37 -3.85
C ILE A 102 -4.61 -3.85 -4.04
N ILE A 103 -4.30 -4.71 -3.07
CA ILE A 103 -4.65 -6.14 -3.09
C ILE A 103 -6.16 -6.43 -3.22
N HIS A 104 -7.00 -5.45 -2.97
CA HIS A 104 -8.45 -5.56 -3.04
C HIS A 104 -9.03 -5.18 -4.40
N TYR A 105 -8.20 -4.68 -5.32
CA TYR A 105 -8.61 -4.31 -6.66
C TYR A 105 -8.31 -5.42 -7.66
N VAL A 106 -9.22 -5.62 -8.62
CA VAL A 106 -8.89 -6.40 -9.82
C VAL A 106 -7.77 -5.70 -10.58
N ALA A 107 -6.99 -6.45 -11.38
CA ALA A 107 -5.79 -5.93 -12.04
C ALA A 107 -6.00 -4.59 -12.77
N GLN A 108 -7.12 -4.44 -13.46
CA GLN A 108 -7.45 -3.22 -14.20
C GLN A 108 -7.71 -2.02 -13.29
N ASP A 109 -8.41 -2.22 -12.17
CA ASP A 109 -8.71 -1.13 -11.22
C ASP A 109 -7.47 -0.77 -10.39
N GLY A 110 -6.62 -1.76 -10.08
CA GLY A 110 -5.31 -1.53 -9.48
C GLY A 110 -4.42 -0.68 -10.37
N LEU A 111 -4.36 -0.99 -11.67
CA LEU A 111 -3.62 -0.18 -12.65
C LEU A 111 -4.15 1.25 -12.71
N ARG A 112 -5.47 1.43 -12.86
CA ARG A 112 -6.09 2.77 -12.87
C ARG A 112 -5.80 3.58 -11.60
N THR A 113 -5.72 2.91 -10.45
CA THR A 113 -5.36 3.56 -9.19
C THR A 113 -3.91 4.06 -9.24
N LEU A 114 -2.98 3.24 -9.73
CA LEU A 114 -1.58 3.65 -9.91
C LEU A 114 -1.45 4.79 -10.93
N GLU A 115 -2.17 4.74 -12.05
CA GLU A 115 -2.21 5.81 -13.05
C GLU A 115 -2.72 7.13 -12.45
N THR A 116 -3.82 7.08 -11.68
CA THR A 116 -4.36 8.26 -11.00
C THR A 116 -3.38 8.84 -9.98
N LEU A 117 -2.70 7.99 -9.21
CA LEU A 117 -1.70 8.43 -8.23
C LEU A 117 -0.46 9.01 -8.92
N ALA A 118 -0.04 8.44 -10.06
CA ALA A 118 1.13 8.90 -10.79
C ALA A 118 1.06 10.37 -11.22
N ASP A 119 -0.13 10.89 -11.48
CA ASP A 119 -0.34 12.30 -11.82
C ASP A 119 0.05 13.27 -10.70
N SER A 120 -0.01 12.82 -9.45
CA SER A 120 0.25 13.62 -8.24
C SER A 120 1.57 13.29 -7.53
N VAL A 121 2.40 12.38 -8.09
CA VAL A 121 3.63 11.89 -7.45
C VAL A 121 4.86 12.28 -8.27
N ASP A 122 5.89 12.77 -7.60
CA ASP A 122 7.07 13.31 -8.25
C ASP A 122 8.26 12.35 -8.34
N GLU A 123 8.43 11.40 -7.39
CA GLU A 123 9.63 10.58 -7.32
C GLU A 123 9.35 9.07 -7.37
N SER A 124 8.56 8.51 -6.43
CA SER A 124 8.33 7.06 -6.39
C SER A 124 6.99 6.65 -5.79
N MET A 125 6.52 5.50 -6.24
CA MET A 125 5.40 4.78 -5.67
C MET A 125 5.85 3.40 -5.23
N VAL A 126 5.69 3.05 -3.97
CA VAL A 126 5.95 1.71 -3.44
C VAL A 126 4.64 1.08 -2.98
N PHE A 127 4.31 -0.07 -3.49
CA PHE A 127 3.04 -0.71 -3.21
C PHE A 127 3.15 -2.22 -3.14
N THR A 128 2.12 -2.86 -2.60
CA THR A 128 2.02 -4.30 -2.57
C THR A 128 0.79 -4.81 -3.32
N PHE A 129 0.90 -6.00 -3.86
CA PHE A 129 -0.22 -6.76 -4.43
C PHE A 129 -0.13 -8.22 -4.02
N ALA A 130 -1.26 -8.92 -4.08
CA ALA A 130 -1.31 -10.36 -3.84
C ALA A 130 -0.87 -11.09 -5.12
N PRO A 131 0.28 -11.79 -5.13
CA PRO A 131 0.72 -12.50 -6.32
C PRO A 131 -0.16 -13.74 -6.55
N LYS A 132 -0.58 -13.97 -7.80
CA LYS A 132 -1.33 -15.17 -8.17
C LYS A 132 -0.39 -16.38 -8.12
N THR A 133 -0.40 -17.08 -7.00
CA THR A 133 0.35 -18.34 -6.79
C THR A 133 -0.63 -19.51 -6.71
N LEU A 134 -0.16 -20.72 -7.02
CA LEU A 134 -0.98 -21.92 -6.93
C LEU A 134 -1.61 -22.14 -5.52
N PRO A 135 -0.89 -21.96 -4.41
CA PRO A 135 -1.49 -22.07 -3.09
C PRO A 135 -2.56 -21.00 -2.83
N LEU A 136 -2.33 -19.76 -3.24
CA LEU A 136 -3.29 -18.67 -3.07
C LEU A 136 -4.55 -18.89 -3.92
N ALA A 137 -4.38 -19.38 -5.14
CA ALA A 137 -5.49 -19.74 -6.03
C ALA A 137 -6.33 -20.87 -5.45
N ALA A 138 -5.71 -21.88 -4.83
CA ALA A 138 -6.40 -22.96 -4.16
C ALA A 138 -7.17 -22.47 -2.92
N MET A 139 -6.56 -21.62 -2.08
CA MET A 139 -7.23 -20.99 -0.94
C MET A 139 -8.43 -20.11 -1.36
N HIS A 140 -8.29 -19.38 -2.45
CA HIS A 140 -9.37 -18.54 -3.02
C HIS A 140 -10.54 -19.40 -3.52
N ALA A 141 -10.24 -20.54 -4.15
CA ALA A 141 -11.26 -21.50 -4.60
C ALA A 141 -12.04 -22.11 -3.42
N VAL A 142 -11.33 -22.49 -2.36
CA VAL A 142 -11.93 -23.03 -1.13
C VAL A 142 -12.71 -21.96 -0.36
N GLY A 143 -12.18 -20.71 -0.30
CA GLY A 143 -12.83 -19.59 0.39
C GLY A 143 -14.21 -19.21 -0.18
N LYS A 144 -14.48 -19.51 -1.45
CA LYS A 144 -15.80 -19.29 -2.09
C LYS A 144 -16.92 -20.15 -1.50
N PHE A 145 -16.58 -21.25 -0.82
CA PHE A 145 -17.55 -22.15 -0.20
C PHE A 145 -17.92 -21.81 1.25
N PHE A 146 -17.25 -20.79 1.85
CA PHE A 146 -17.57 -20.36 3.21
C PHE A 146 -18.50 -19.14 3.21
N PRO A 147 -19.50 -19.08 4.12
CA PRO A 147 -20.45 -17.97 4.20
C PRO A 147 -19.74 -16.64 4.48
N ARG A 148 -20.07 -15.62 3.69
CA ARG A 148 -19.58 -14.25 3.89
C ARG A 148 -20.40 -13.60 5.01
N SER A 149 -19.83 -13.49 6.19
CA SER A 149 -20.37 -12.65 7.25
C SER A 149 -19.36 -11.56 7.60
N ASP A 150 -19.78 -10.30 7.61
CA ASP A 150 -19.07 -9.06 8.04
C ASP A 150 -17.54 -9.07 7.89
N ARG A 151 -17.01 -8.71 6.69
CA ARG A 151 -15.60 -8.91 6.50
C ARG A 151 -14.92 -7.98 5.50
N ALA A 152 -13.61 -7.86 5.73
CA ALA A 152 -12.65 -7.22 4.85
C ALA A 152 -12.91 -7.55 3.36
N PRO A 153 -12.68 -6.60 2.44
CA PRO A 153 -12.81 -6.82 1.00
C PRO A 153 -12.04 -8.06 0.55
N ALA A 154 -12.54 -8.76 -0.47
CA ALA A 154 -11.87 -9.93 -1.01
C ALA A 154 -10.48 -9.56 -1.54
N ILE A 155 -9.50 -10.43 -1.37
CA ILE A 155 -8.19 -10.28 -1.99
C ILE A 155 -8.31 -10.74 -3.45
N GLU A 156 -7.83 -9.91 -4.38
CA GLU A 156 -7.82 -10.18 -5.82
C GLU A 156 -6.38 -10.47 -6.30
N PRO A 157 -5.98 -11.75 -6.43
CA PRO A 157 -4.62 -12.10 -6.84
C PRO A 157 -4.32 -11.70 -8.27
N ILE A 158 -3.18 -11.04 -8.49
CA ILE A 158 -2.70 -10.59 -9.78
C ILE A 158 -1.43 -11.40 -10.15
N ALA A 159 -1.36 -11.93 -11.38
CA ALA A 159 -0.14 -12.53 -11.85
C ALA A 159 0.91 -11.43 -12.11
N PRO A 160 2.13 -11.52 -11.54
CA PRO A 160 3.15 -10.49 -11.71
C PRO A 160 3.43 -10.11 -13.16
N ALA A 161 3.51 -11.11 -14.06
CA ALA A 161 3.72 -10.87 -15.47
C ALA A 161 2.58 -10.10 -16.16
N VAL A 162 1.35 -10.23 -15.65
CA VAL A 162 0.20 -9.46 -16.15
C VAL A 162 0.31 -8.01 -15.69
N LEU A 163 0.64 -7.79 -14.41
CA LEU A 163 0.83 -6.45 -13.86
C LEU A 163 1.97 -5.72 -14.59
N LEU A 164 3.15 -6.35 -14.70
CA LEU A 164 4.29 -5.78 -15.41
C LEU A 164 3.96 -5.38 -16.84
N ARG A 165 3.26 -6.26 -17.59
CA ARG A 165 2.81 -5.94 -18.96
C ARG A 165 1.83 -4.78 -19.00
N SER A 166 0.90 -4.71 -18.03
CA SER A 166 -0.07 -3.62 -17.96
C SER A 166 0.61 -2.28 -17.65
N LEU A 167 1.60 -2.27 -16.77
CA LEU A 167 2.41 -1.09 -16.47
C LEU A 167 3.19 -0.62 -17.71
N ASP A 168 3.86 -1.54 -18.41
CA ASP A 168 4.63 -1.26 -19.63
C ASP A 168 3.76 -0.73 -20.79
N GLN A 169 2.50 -1.14 -20.85
CA GLN A 169 1.55 -0.72 -21.89
C GLN A 169 0.73 0.54 -21.54
N SER A 170 0.87 1.05 -20.32
CA SER A 170 0.13 2.24 -19.87
C SER A 170 0.69 3.50 -20.49
N SER A 171 -0.16 4.29 -21.15
CA SER A 171 0.21 5.63 -21.66
C SER A 171 0.42 6.66 -20.56
N GLU A 172 -0.19 6.45 -19.39
CA GLU A 172 -0.13 7.36 -18.26
C GLU A 172 1.14 7.13 -17.40
N LEU A 173 1.83 5.99 -17.60
CA LEU A 173 3.01 5.60 -16.85
C LEU A 173 4.29 5.59 -17.70
N THR A 174 4.32 6.31 -18.82
CA THR A 174 5.47 6.36 -19.75
C THR A 174 6.75 6.88 -19.12
N ASP A 175 6.61 7.78 -18.12
CA ASP A 175 7.73 8.37 -17.39
C ASP A 175 8.08 7.57 -16.11
N TRP A 176 7.56 6.35 -16.00
CA TRP A 176 7.76 5.51 -14.83
C TRP A 176 8.43 4.19 -15.20
N THR A 177 9.39 3.78 -14.40
CA THR A 177 10.06 2.48 -14.53
C THR A 177 9.86 1.62 -13.30
N VAL A 178 9.80 0.31 -13.52
CA VAL A 178 9.77 -0.67 -12.43
C VAL A 178 11.17 -0.72 -11.81
N GLY A 179 11.23 -0.38 -10.52
CA GLY A 179 12.43 -0.43 -9.72
C GLY A 179 12.58 -1.78 -8.99
N ARG A 180 12.58 -1.73 -7.66
CA ARG A 180 12.76 -2.91 -6.80
C ARG A 180 11.48 -3.75 -6.72
N GLU A 181 11.69 -5.06 -6.61
CA GLU A 181 10.63 -6.02 -6.32
C GLU A 181 11.07 -6.93 -5.17
N HIS A 182 10.14 -7.28 -4.30
CA HIS A 182 10.38 -8.24 -3.23
C HIS A 182 9.11 -9.01 -2.86
N ARG A 183 9.24 -10.31 -2.62
CA ARG A 183 8.13 -11.16 -2.19
C ARG A 183 8.36 -11.64 -0.78
N VAL A 184 7.37 -11.40 0.08
CA VAL A 184 7.27 -11.99 1.41
C VAL A 184 6.29 -13.15 1.35
N SER A 185 6.70 -14.31 1.86
CA SER A 185 5.84 -15.48 1.96
C SER A 185 6.12 -16.16 3.31
N THR A 186 5.30 -15.84 4.31
CA THR A 186 5.46 -16.28 5.69
C THR A 186 4.14 -16.90 6.18
N GLY A 187 4.07 -18.22 6.18
CA GLY A 187 2.88 -18.97 6.55
C GLY A 187 1.66 -18.62 5.69
N PHE A 188 0.67 -17.98 6.29
CA PHE A 188 -0.57 -17.60 5.61
C PHE A 188 -0.51 -16.18 4.98
N TYR A 189 0.60 -15.48 5.09
CA TYR A 189 0.79 -14.20 4.44
C TYR A 189 1.68 -14.36 3.21
N THR A 190 1.16 -13.98 2.06
CA THR A 190 1.93 -13.89 0.81
C THR A 190 1.57 -12.60 0.11
N SER A 191 2.55 -11.74 -0.04
CA SER A 191 2.42 -10.44 -0.70
C SER A 191 3.67 -10.13 -1.49
N GLN A 192 3.55 -9.35 -2.56
CA GLN A 192 4.68 -8.89 -3.36
C GLN A 192 4.71 -7.37 -3.38
N ALA A 193 5.85 -6.82 -2.98
CA ALA A 193 6.17 -5.42 -3.11
C ALA A 193 6.70 -5.11 -4.51
N MET A 194 6.37 -3.93 -5.00
CA MET A 194 6.89 -3.36 -6.24
C MET A 194 7.11 -1.86 -6.06
N GLU A 195 8.17 -1.37 -6.65
CA GLU A 195 8.48 0.05 -6.74
C GLU A 195 8.32 0.53 -8.17
N LEU A 196 7.69 1.67 -8.34
CA LEU A 196 7.75 2.48 -9.55
C LEU A 196 8.53 3.75 -9.26
N VAL A 197 9.49 4.08 -10.13
CA VAL A 197 10.34 5.27 -10.00
C VAL A 197 10.10 6.15 -11.21
N ARG A 198 9.91 7.45 -10.98
CA ARG A 198 9.77 8.41 -12.07
C ARG A 198 11.12 8.69 -12.69
N GLU A 199 11.21 8.63 -14.00
CA GLU A 199 12.40 9.05 -14.75
C GLU A 199 12.48 10.58 -14.78
N CYS A 200 13.68 11.12 -14.49
CA CYS A 200 13.95 12.57 -14.54
C CYS A 200 14.04 13.10 -15.96
#